data_2099d30b81b0113555356fd48ee48708
#
_entry.id   2099d30b81b0113555356fd48ee48708
#
_cell.length_a   1.000
_cell.length_b   1.000
_cell.length_c   1.000
_cell.angle_alpha   90.00
_cell.angle_beta   90.00
_cell.angle_gamma   90.00
#
_symmetry.space_group_name_H-M   'P 1'
#
loop_
_entity.id
_entity.type
_entity.pdbx_description
1 polymer ?
#
loop_
_entity_poly.entity_id
_entity_poly.type
_entity_poly.pdbx_seq_one_letter_code
_entity_poly.pdbx_strand_id
1 'polypeptide(L)'
;MKKFIFLICFVFSFSAFAQKGSVIESLTFNSKIVSYPVKYSVYLPWDYQSSERNYPVVYLLHGYSDDETGWIQFGEVNEIADKGIAEGAFPECIIIIPDGKVTWYCNSADGKDRWEDMFISELIPFVEKQYRIRSKQEFRAIAGLSMGGYGALSLSMRNPELFSTCVALSSGTFSDEEIVSQSDSQYQMFFKNIYGDNLKAEARISQTWKAYSPLHLIHSVSAEKLKGIRFYIDCGDDDFLYKGNSLLHIGMRDLSIAHEYRVRNGTHEWSYWRKGLSDGLIFIGEKFHR
;
A
#
# COMPACT_ATOMS: atom_id res chain seq x y z
N MET A 1 -75.34 2.93 -6.76
CA MET A 1 -74.20 3.61 -7.34
C MET A 1 -72.96 3.32 -6.49
N LYS A 2 -72.09 2.39 -6.88
CA LYS A 2 -70.82 2.05 -6.17
C LYS A 2 -69.72 3.01 -6.67
N LYS A 3 -69.19 3.86 -5.74
CA LYS A 3 -68.05 4.75 -6.04
C LYS A 3 -66.77 3.90 -5.97
N PHE A 4 -66.06 3.74 -7.08
CA PHE A 4 -64.73 3.22 -7.13
C PHE A 4 -63.74 4.36 -6.80
N ILE A 5 -63.00 4.20 -5.69
CA ILE A 5 -61.88 5.07 -5.35
C ILE A 5 -60.62 4.46 -5.98
N PHE A 6 -60.08 5.18 -7.00
CA PHE A 6 -58.77 4.81 -7.59
C PHE A 6 -57.67 5.41 -6.68
N LEU A 7 -56.92 4.51 -6.01
CA LEU A 7 -55.73 4.85 -5.26
C LEU A 7 -54.54 4.95 -6.22
N ILE A 8 -54.10 6.15 -6.59
CA ILE A 8 -52.93 6.36 -7.41
C ILE A 8 -51.71 6.26 -6.49
N CYS A 9 -50.96 5.12 -6.53
CA CYS A 9 -49.65 5.00 -5.91
C CYS A 9 -48.61 5.76 -6.75
N PHE A 10 -48.13 6.91 -6.20
CA PHE A 10 -46.97 7.57 -6.76
C PHE A 10 -45.71 6.76 -6.35
N VAL A 11 -45.13 6.03 -7.30
CA VAL A 11 -43.81 5.42 -7.13
C VAL A 11 -42.77 6.52 -7.34
N PHE A 12 -42.22 7.04 -6.27
CA PHE A 12 -41.05 7.90 -6.32
C PHE A 12 -39.83 7.01 -6.64
N SER A 13 -39.41 7.02 -7.89
CA SER A 13 -38.10 6.45 -8.28
C SER A 13 -37.03 7.39 -7.74
N PHE A 14 -36.43 7.03 -6.60
CA PHE A 14 -35.18 7.65 -6.16
C PHE A 14 -34.09 7.18 -7.12
N SER A 15 -33.66 8.04 -8.04
CA SER A 15 -32.39 7.85 -8.74
C SER A 15 -31.30 7.99 -7.69
N ALA A 16 -30.75 6.88 -7.21
CA ALA A 16 -29.55 6.88 -6.42
C ALA A 16 -28.42 7.38 -7.32
N PHE A 17 -28.07 8.66 -7.25
CA PHE A 17 -26.81 9.13 -7.79
C PHE A 17 -25.70 8.39 -7.06
N ALA A 18 -24.89 7.62 -7.79
CA ALA A 18 -23.73 6.98 -7.23
C ALA A 18 -22.83 8.06 -6.59
N GLN A 19 -22.65 7.97 -5.30
CA GLN A 19 -21.79 8.88 -4.54
C GLN A 19 -20.36 8.61 -4.94
N LYS A 20 -19.72 9.53 -5.68
CA LYS A 20 -18.34 9.38 -6.18
C LYS A 20 -17.39 10.28 -5.42
N GLY A 21 -16.26 9.69 -5.04
CA GLY A 21 -15.13 10.44 -4.54
C GLY A 21 -14.47 11.29 -5.63
N SER A 22 -13.48 12.04 -5.24
CA SER A 22 -12.68 12.87 -6.14
C SER A 22 -11.22 12.50 -6.09
N VAL A 23 -10.55 12.54 -7.24
CA VAL A 23 -9.10 12.32 -7.36
C VAL A 23 -8.44 13.63 -7.75
N ILE A 24 -7.31 13.95 -7.11
CA ILE A 24 -6.42 15.04 -7.48
C ILE A 24 -5.05 14.42 -7.75
N GLU A 25 -4.63 14.47 -9.00
CA GLU A 25 -3.38 13.83 -9.44
C GLU A 25 -2.20 14.80 -9.41
N SER A 26 -1.01 14.23 -9.23
CA SER A 26 0.30 14.87 -9.44
C SER A 26 0.50 16.17 -8.64
N LEU A 27 -0.01 16.21 -7.43
CA LEU A 27 0.31 17.26 -6.48
C LEU A 27 1.79 17.19 -6.12
N THR A 28 2.37 18.34 -5.74
CA THR A 28 3.80 18.41 -5.44
C THR A 28 4.04 18.75 -3.98
N PHE A 29 4.91 17.99 -3.35
CA PHE A 29 5.48 18.24 -2.03
C PHE A 29 6.97 18.53 -2.15
N ASN A 30 7.43 19.66 -1.60
CA ASN A 30 8.85 20.03 -1.59
C ASN A 30 9.51 19.53 -0.31
N SER A 31 10.31 18.48 -0.45
CA SER A 31 11.07 17.88 0.65
C SER A 31 12.31 18.70 0.97
N LYS A 32 12.76 18.59 2.23
CA LYS A 32 14.08 19.09 2.69
C LYS A 32 15.09 17.94 2.82
N ILE A 33 14.61 16.69 2.78
CA ILE A 33 15.42 15.48 2.96
C ILE A 33 15.91 14.95 1.62
N VAL A 34 15.04 14.89 0.61
CA VAL A 34 15.43 14.52 -0.77
C VAL A 34 15.57 15.76 -1.64
N SER A 35 16.48 15.73 -2.63
CA SER A 35 16.85 16.89 -3.45
C SER A 35 15.88 17.16 -4.62
N TYR A 36 14.76 16.45 -4.68
CA TYR A 36 13.77 16.57 -5.75
C TYR A 36 12.35 16.78 -5.17
N PRO A 37 11.46 17.43 -5.92
CA PRO A 37 10.06 17.51 -5.53
C PRO A 37 9.42 16.12 -5.59
N VAL A 38 8.68 15.77 -4.56
CA VAL A 38 7.96 14.50 -4.47
C VAL A 38 6.54 14.72 -4.95
N LYS A 39 6.12 13.95 -5.93
CA LYS A 39 4.74 13.96 -6.39
C LYS A 39 3.89 13.02 -5.56
N TYR A 40 2.61 13.30 -5.47
CA TYR A 40 1.63 12.42 -4.89
C TYR A 40 0.25 12.69 -5.47
N SER A 41 -0.60 11.68 -5.52
CA SER A 41 -2.01 11.81 -5.85
C SER A 41 -2.86 11.51 -4.61
N VAL A 42 -4.09 12.02 -4.58
CA VAL A 42 -5.01 11.81 -3.48
C VAL A 42 -6.40 11.46 -3.99
N TYR A 43 -6.99 10.41 -3.40
CA TYR A 43 -8.42 10.14 -3.48
C TYR A 43 -9.08 10.65 -2.20
N LEU A 44 -10.15 11.43 -2.37
CA LEU A 44 -11.01 11.95 -1.31
C LEU A 44 -12.40 11.32 -1.43
N PRO A 45 -12.99 10.79 -0.35
CA PRO A 45 -14.30 10.13 -0.42
C PRO A 45 -15.41 11.13 -0.74
N TRP A 46 -16.53 10.62 -1.23
CA TRP A 46 -17.66 11.39 -1.77
C TRP A 46 -18.17 12.49 -0.87
N ASP A 47 -18.14 12.28 0.44
CA ASP A 47 -18.65 13.23 1.43
C ASP A 47 -17.59 14.22 1.94
N TYR A 48 -16.35 14.15 1.44
CA TYR A 48 -15.25 14.95 1.95
C TYR A 48 -15.55 16.46 1.90
N GLN A 49 -16.21 16.95 0.85
CA GLN A 49 -16.51 18.40 0.73
C GLN A 49 -17.70 18.85 1.58
N SER A 50 -18.60 17.93 1.95
CA SER A 50 -19.82 18.22 2.70
C SER A 50 -19.75 17.89 4.19
N SER A 51 -18.68 17.22 4.62
CA SER A 51 -18.46 16.78 6.01
C SER A 51 -17.28 17.51 6.64
N GLU A 52 -17.36 17.78 7.95
CA GLU A 52 -16.25 18.32 8.75
C GLU A 52 -15.47 17.25 9.52
N ARG A 53 -15.80 15.97 9.32
CA ARG A 53 -15.16 14.87 10.03
C ARG A 53 -13.73 14.62 9.52
N ASN A 54 -12.91 13.99 10.37
CA ASN A 54 -11.60 13.47 9.99
C ASN A 54 -11.74 12.02 9.55
N TYR A 55 -10.94 11.62 8.57
CA TYR A 55 -10.96 10.30 7.90
C TYR A 55 -9.74 9.46 8.25
N PRO A 56 -9.86 8.13 8.29
CA PRO A 56 -8.70 7.26 8.23
C PRO A 56 -7.94 7.45 6.90
N VAL A 57 -6.69 7.03 6.87
CA VAL A 57 -5.83 7.19 5.69
C VAL A 57 -5.16 5.87 5.29
N VAL A 58 -5.09 5.62 3.99
CA VAL A 58 -4.32 4.56 3.36
C VAL A 58 -3.21 5.19 2.53
N TYR A 59 -1.95 4.85 2.82
CA TYR A 59 -0.82 5.15 1.95
C TYR A 59 -0.67 3.99 0.97
N LEU A 60 -0.87 4.25 -0.33
CA LEU A 60 -0.93 3.22 -1.37
C LEU A 60 0.26 3.35 -2.32
N LEU A 61 1.16 2.38 -2.26
CA LEU A 61 2.46 2.39 -2.91
C LEU A 61 2.40 1.69 -4.28
N HIS A 62 2.99 2.31 -5.31
CA HIS A 62 3.00 1.79 -6.68
C HIS A 62 4.16 0.80 -6.95
N GLY A 63 4.15 0.14 -8.11
CA GLY A 63 5.17 -0.79 -8.58
C GLY A 63 6.40 -0.09 -9.19
N TYR A 64 7.42 -0.89 -9.55
CA TYR A 64 8.74 -0.39 -9.99
C TYR A 64 8.71 0.54 -11.21
N SER A 65 7.81 0.33 -12.15
CA SER A 65 7.72 1.10 -13.41
C SER A 65 6.63 2.18 -13.40
N ASP A 66 5.96 2.37 -12.27
CA ASP A 66 4.85 3.31 -12.12
C ASP A 66 5.28 4.59 -11.38
N ASP A 67 4.29 5.43 -11.14
CA ASP A 67 4.37 6.67 -10.39
C ASP A 67 3.09 6.89 -9.54
N GLU A 68 2.88 8.10 -9.05
CA GLU A 68 1.73 8.50 -8.26
C GLU A 68 0.37 8.37 -8.98
N THR A 69 0.36 8.13 -10.29
CA THR A 69 -0.87 7.99 -11.10
C THR A 69 -1.22 6.55 -11.43
N GLY A 70 -0.28 5.61 -11.30
CA GLY A 70 -0.46 4.23 -11.74
C GLY A 70 -1.67 3.53 -11.13
N TRP A 71 -1.91 3.69 -9.84
CA TRP A 71 -3.08 3.15 -9.17
C TRP A 71 -4.41 3.76 -9.63
N ILE A 72 -4.39 4.98 -10.15
CA ILE A 72 -5.57 5.65 -10.70
C ILE A 72 -5.81 5.15 -12.13
N GLN A 73 -4.79 5.24 -12.98
CA GLN A 73 -4.91 5.00 -14.41
C GLN A 73 -5.04 3.51 -14.78
N PHE A 74 -4.35 2.64 -14.05
CA PHE A 74 -4.34 1.20 -14.30
C PHE A 74 -4.99 0.39 -13.17
N GLY A 75 -4.91 0.88 -11.94
CA GLY A 75 -5.41 0.23 -10.74
C GLY A 75 -6.88 0.49 -10.44
N GLU A 76 -7.51 1.48 -11.08
CA GLU A 76 -8.93 1.82 -10.89
C GLU A 76 -9.28 2.09 -9.41
N VAL A 77 -8.33 2.68 -8.66
CA VAL A 77 -8.46 2.83 -7.20
C VAL A 77 -9.71 3.61 -6.79
N ASN A 78 -10.07 4.64 -7.56
CA ASN A 78 -11.24 5.46 -7.31
C ASN A 78 -12.56 4.66 -7.48
N GLU A 79 -12.68 3.85 -8.55
CA GLU A 79 -13.85 3.00 -8.78
C GLU A 79 -13.97 1.92 -7.70
N ILE A 80 -12.84 1.31 -7.31
CA ILE A 80 -12.80 0.29 -6.26
C ILE A 80 -13.18 0.91 -4.91
N ALA A 81 -12.65 2.10 -4.59
CA ALA A 81 -12.96 2.79 -3.34
C ALA A 81 -14.42 3.24 -3.28
N ASP A 82 -14.92 3.88 -4.34
CA ASP A 82 -16.31 4.34 -4.41
C ASP A 82 -17.29 3.18 -4.26
N LYS A 83 -17.02 2.05 -4.96
CA LYS A 83 -17.84 0.85 -4.89
C LYS A 83 -17.85 0.25 -3.48
N GLY A 84 -16.67 0.03 -2.91
CA GLY A 84 -16.56 -0.59 -1.58
C GLY A 84 -17.20 0.25 -0.47
N ILE A 85 -17.06 1.58 -0.54
CA ILE A 85 -17.70 2.52 0.38
C ILE A 85 -19.22 2.49 0.21
N ALA A 86 -19.73 2.54 -1.02
CA ALA A 86 -21.17 2.52 -1.31
C ALA A 86 -21.84 1.20 -0.89
N GLU A 87 -21.12 0.08 -0.95
CA GLU A 87 -21.56 -1.23 -0.49
C GLU A 87 -21.41 -1.41 1.03
N GLY A 88 -20.80 -0.45 1.74
CA GLY A 88 -20.53 -0.54 3.18
C GLY A 88 -19.47 -1.58 3.54
N ALA A 89 -18.65 -1.99 2.57
CA ALA A 89 -17.59 -2.99 2.78
C ALA A 89 -16.44 -2.44 3.63
N PHE A 90 -16.18 -1.14 3.56
CA PHE A 90 -15.26 -0.40 4.42
C PHE A 90 -15.69 1.08 4.51
N PRO A 91 -15.26 1.80 5.58
CA PRO A 91 -15.65 3.19 5.78
C PRO A 91 -14.94 4.12 4.80
N GLU A 92 -15.49 5.32 4.64
CA GLU A 92 -14.86 6.39 3.89
C GLU A 92 -13.45 6.66 4.45
N CYS A 93 -12.46 6.66 3.56
CA CYS A 93 -11.06 6.92 3.87
C CYS A 93 -10.42 7.80 2.80
N ILE A 94 -9.34 8.45 3.16
CA ILE A 94 -8.45 9.15 2.23
C ILE A 94 -7.39 8.17 1.75
N ILE A 95 -7.06 8.17 0.45
CA ILE A 95 -5.97 7.36 -0.08
C ILE A 95 -4.92 8.31 -0.64
N ILE A 96 -3.69 8.20 -0.14
CA ILE A 96 -2.51 8.97 -0.59
C ILE A 96 -1.60 8.04 -1.39
N ILE A 97 -1.26 8.45 -2.61
CA ILE A 97 -0.44 7.66 -3.53
C ILE A 97 0.84 8.46 -3.82
N PRO A 98 1.92 8.25 -3.05
CA PRO A 98 3.19 8.98 -3.27
C PRO A 98 3.99 8.36 -4.40
N ASP A 99 4.71 9.19 -5.18
CA ASP A 99 5.74 8.76 -6.12
C ASP A 99 6.96 8.21 -5.35
N GLY A 100 7.15 6.91 -5.40
CA GLY A 100 8.30 6.20 -4.85
C GLY A 100 9.47 6.12 -5.80
N LYS A 101 9.31 6.59 -7.05
CA LYS A 101 10.28 6.36 -8.13
C LYS A 101 10.69 4.88 -8.18
N VAL A 102 11.99 4.60 -8.27
CA VAL A 102 12.58 3.26 -8.23
C VAL A 102 13.41 3.04 -6.95
N THR A 103 12.98 3.68 -5.84
CA THR A 103 13.74 3.70 -4.58
C THR A 103 13.49 2.48 -3.69
N TRP A 104 12.60 1.58 -4.09
CA TRP A 104 12.11 0.49 -3.23
C TRP A 104 11.57 0.98 -1.89
N TYR A 105 11.24 2.29 -1.81
CA TYR A 105 10.74 2.95 -0.60
C TYR A 105 11.74 2.92 0.57
N CYS A 106 13.03 2.84 0.25
CA CYS A 106 14.14 2.72 1.19
C CYS A 106 15.00 3.99 1.18
N ASN A 107 15.85 4.12 2.21
CA ASN A 107 17.01 4.99 2.13
C ASN A 107 18.13 4.25 1.40
N SER A 108 18.80 4.89 0.44
CA SER A 108 19.91 4.31 -0.31
C SER A 108 21.11 4.02 0.58
N ALA A 109 21.89 2.99 0.24
CA ALA A 109 23.08 2.60 1.00
C ALA A 109 24.15 3.69 1.10
N ASP A 110 24.22 4.58 0.10
CA ASP A 110 25.14 5.73 0.08
C ASP A 110 24.56 6.98 0.79
N GLY A 111 23.34 6.90 1.30
CA GLY A 111 22.66 7.96 2.04
C GLY A 111 22.24 9.18 1.21
N LYS A 112 22.38 9.13 -0.12
CA LYS A 112 22.03 10.27 -0.99
C LYS A 112 20.54 10.37 -1.23
N ASP A 113 19.85 9.24 -1.37
CA ASP A 113 18.40 9.19 -1.48
C ASP A 113 17.81 8.61 -0.19
N ARG A 114 17.17 9.46 0.58
CA ARG A 114 16.60 9.13 1.90
C ARG A 114 15.09 9.11 1.83
N TRP A 115 14.55 8.26 0.95
CA TRP A 115 13.12 8.22 0.68
C TRP A 115 12.28 7.83 1.91
N GLU A 116 12.69 6.80 2.66
CA GLU A 116 11.99 6.43 3.91
C GLU A 116 11.94 7.59 4.89
N ASP A 117 13.06 8.24 5.14
CA ASP A 117 13.12 9.37 6.07
C ASP A 117 12.22 10.53 5.63
N MET A 118 12.22 10.85 4.34
CA MET A 118 11.32 11.86 3.77
C MET A 118 9.86 11.46 3.97
N PHE A 119 9.50 10.22 3.65
CA PHE A 119 8.13 9.73 3.75
C PHE A 119 7.61 9.80 5.19
N ILE A 120 8.40 9.27 6.14
CA ILE A 120 8.01 9.19 7.57
C ILE A 120 8.03 10.58 8.22
N SER A 121 9.09 11.36 8.01
CA SER A 121 9.34 12.58 8.79
C SER A 121 8.76 13.84 8.15
N GLU A 122 8.45 13.83 6.85
CA GLU A 122 7.97 15.00 6.14
C GLU A 122 6.63 14.76 5.43
N LEU A 123 6.50 13.74 4.56
CA LEU A 123 5.29 13.57 3.75
C LEU A 123 4.07 13.18 4.58
N ILE A 124 4.19 12.21 5.50
CA ILE A 124 3.10 11.83 6.40
C ILE A 124 2.61 13.05 7.20
N PRO A 125 3.46 13.78 7.96
CA PRO A 125 3.01 14.97 8.68
C PRO A 125 2.42 16.07 7.78
N PHE A 126 2.97 16.24 6.57
CA PHE A 126 2.47 17.23 5.62
C PHE A 126 1.04 16.91 5.17
N VAL A 127 0.77 15.68 4.69
CA VAL A 127 -0.56 15.31 4.20
C VAL A 127 -1.59 15.26 5.34
N GLU A 128 -1.17 14.84 6.53
CA GLU A 128 -2.04 14.82 7.72
C GLU A 128 -2.42 16.23 8.20
N LYS A 129 -1.61 17.23 7.90
CA LYS A 129 -1.94 18.65 8.13
C LYS A 129 -2.78 19.23 7.00
N GLN A 130 -2.54 18.79 5.76
CA GLN A 130 -3.22 19.31 4.57
C GLN A 130 -4.67 18.81 4.45
N TYR A 131 -4.91 17.57 4.88
CA TYR A 131 -6.21 16.91 4.78
C TYR A 131 -6.78 16.59 6.15
N ARG A 132 -8.10 16.43 6.25
CA ARG A 132 -8.78 16.02 7.47
C ARG A 132 -8.56 14.55 7.78
N ILE A 133 -7.37 14.20 8.27
CA ILE A 133 -6.92 12.85 8.59
C ILE A 133 -6.95 12.63 10.10
N ARG A 134 -7.33 11.43 10.53
CA ARG A 134 -7.15 10.94 11.90
C ARG A 134 -5.70 10.51 12.10
N SER A 135 -4.86 11.40 12.63
CA SER A 135 -3.40 11.22 12.76
C SER A 135 -2.99 10.27 13.89
N LYS A 136 -3.58 9.07 13.96
CA LYS A 136 -3.26 8.03 14.94
C LYS A 136 -2.97 6.72 14.23
N GLN A 137 -2.09 5.90 14.84
CA GLN A 137 -1.72 4.57 14.31
C GLN A 137 -2.94 3.75 13.89
N GLU A 138 -3.97 3.67 14.73
CA GLU A 138 -5.18 2.87 14.51
C GLU A 138 -5.95 3.23 13.23
N PHE A 139 -5.78 4.46 12.73
CA PHE A 139 -6.43 4.97 11.52
C PHE A 139 -5.48 5.16 10.34
N ARG A 140 -4.26 4.60 10.43
CA ARG A 140 -3.26 4.69 9.37
C ARG A 140 -2.92 3.29 8.86
N ALA A 141 -3.16 3.05 7.57
CA ALA A 141 -2.79 1.83 6.88
C ALA A 141 -1.79 2.12 5.77
N ILE A 142 -1.02 1.10 5.40
CA ILE A 142 -0.12 1.13 4.25
C ILE A 142 -0.42 -0.07 3.36
N ALA A 143 -0.45 0.14 2.06
CA ALA A 143 -0.71 -0.90 1.07
C ALA A 143 0.18 -0.70 -0.16
N GLY A 144 0.39 -1.74 -0.95
CA GLY A 144 1.12 -1.59 -2.20
C GLY A 144 1.25 -2.89 -2.99
N LEU A 145 1.63 -2.74 -4.26
CA LEU A 145 1.91 -3.86 -5.17
C LEU A 145 3.39 -3.95 -5.52
N SER A 146 3.90 -5.15 -5.75
CA SER A 146 5.27 -5.39 -6.28
C SER A 146 6.33 -4.69 -5.42
N MET A 147 7.10 -3.73 -5.98
CA MET A 147 7.99 -2.85 -5.24
C MET A 147 7.25 -2.12 -4.10
N GLY A 148 6.00 -1.67 -4.33
CA GLY A 148 5.18 -1.04 -3.31
C GLY A 148 4.71 -2.01 -2.21
N GLY A 149 4.49 -3.28 -2.55
CA GLY A 149 4.23 -4.34 -1.57
C GLY A 149 5.44 -4.59 -0.66
N TYR A 150 6.64 -4.60 -1.24
CA TYR A 150 7.89 -4.62 -0.48
C TYR A 150 8.02 -3.39 0.42
N GLY A 151 7.77 -2.20 -0.13
CA GLY A 151 7.79 -0.95 0.64
C GLY A 151 6.80 -0.95 1.80
N ALA A 152 5.57 -1.43 1.57
CA ALA A 152 4.54 -1.52 2.61
C ALA A 152 4.98 -2.43 3.77
N LEU A 153 5.53 -3.60 3.46
CA LEU A 153 6.08 -4.52 4.47
C LEU A 153 7.27 -3.89 5.21
N SER A 154 8.26 -3.38 4.47
CA SER A 154 9.48 -2.82 5.07
C SER A 154 9.17 -1.63 5.96
N LEU A 155 8.40 -0.65 5.47
CA LEU A 155 8.06 0.56 6.21
C LEU A 155 7.23 0.27 7.45
N SER A 156 6.23 -0.63 7.35
CA SER A 156 5.40 -0.97 8.51
C SER A 156 6.16 -1.75 9.57
N MET A 157 7.02 -2.70 9.18
CA MET A 157 7.82 -3.47 10.14
C MET A 157 8.92 -2.64 10.80
N ARG A 158 9.50 -1.67 10.09
CA ARG A 158 10.53 -0.77 10.61
C ARG A 158 9.96 0.34 11.50
N ASN A 159 8.71 0.73 11.26
CA ASN A 159 8.00 1.80 11.97
C ASN A 159 6.66 1.27 12.52
N PRO A 160 6.67 0.25 13.40
CA PRO A 160 5.47 -0.46 13.81
C PRO A 160 4.49 0.40 14.61
N GLU A 161 4.93 1.54 15.15
CA GLU A 161 4.11 2.50 15.86
C GLU A 161 3.29 3.41 14.93
N LEU A 162 3.58 3.41 13.62
CA LEU A 162 2.91 4.31 12.66
C LEU A 162 1.69 3.69 11.99
N PHE A 163 1.71 2.39 11.71
CA PHE A 163 0.69 1.73 10.91
C PHE A 163 -0.01 0.62 11.69
N SER A 164 -1.34 0.57 11.59
CA SER A 164 -2.14 -0.50 12.19
C SER A 164 -2.37 -1.69 11.24
N THR A 165 -2.24 -1.45 9.93
CA THR A 165 -2.54 -2.45 8.91
C THR A 165 -1.58 -2.30 7.73
N CYS A 166 -1.07 -3.42 7.24
CA CYS A 166 -0.23 -3.54 6.06
C CYS A 166 -0.84 -4.53 5.07
N VAL A 167 -1.00 -4.10 3.80
CA VAL A 167 -1.47 -4.93 2.69
C VAL A 167 -0.38 -4.99 1.64
N ALA A 168 0.11 -6.19 1.34
CA ALA A 168 1.17 -6.43 0.37
C ALA A 168 0.66 -7.34 -0.76
N LEU A 169 0.55 -6.78 -1.96
CA LEU A 169 0.08 -7.48 -3.15
C LEU A 169 1.27 -7.83 -4.04
N SER A 170 1.47 -9.12 -4.35
CA SER A 170 2.62 -9.57 -5.16
C SER A 170 3.92 -8.90 -4.74
N SER A 171 4.21 -8.90 -3.44
CA SER A 171 5.34 -8.15 -2.88
C SER A 171 6.66 -8.51 -3.54
N GLY A 172 7.48 -7.51 -3.85
CA GLY A 172 8.85 -7.64 -4.34
C GLY A 172 9.82 -8.23 -3.30
N THR A 173 9.35 -9.21 -2.54
CA THR A 173 10.14 -9.91 -1.53
C THR A 173 10.97 -11.00 -2.19
N PHE A 174 12.29 -10.96 -2.01
CA PHE A 174 13.23 -11.95 -2.52
C PHE A 174 13.99 -12.62 -1.37
N SER A 175 14.32 -13.90 -1.54
CA SER A 175 15.25 -14.58 -0.64
C SER A 175 16.69 -14.12 -0.91
N ASP A 176 17.58 -14.34 0.06
CA ASP A 176 19.02 -14.07 -0.11
C ASP A 176 19.59 -14.85 -1.30
N GLU A 177 19.17 -16.11 -1.48
CA GLU A 177 19.56 -16.94 -2.61
C GLU A 177 19.17 -16.33 -3.97
N GLU A 178 17.93 -15.79 -4.07
CA GLU A 178 17.48 -15.13 -5.30
C GLU A 178 18.29 -13.88 -5.61
N ILE A 179 18.64 -13.08 -4.60
CA ILE A 179 19.47 -11.88 -4.79
C ILE A 179 20.91 -12.25 -5.15
N VAL A 180 21.50 -13.25 -4.50
CA VAL A 180 22.85 -13.74 -4.79
C VAL A 180 22.95 -14.27 -6.23
N SER A 181 21.95 -15.03 -6.68
CA SER A 181 21.94 -15.70 -7.98
C SER A 181 21.54 -14.81 -9.17
N GLN A 182 21.07 -13.58 -8.94
CA GLN A 182 20.75 -12.67 -10.04
C GLN A 182 21.97 -12.40 -10.93
N SER A 183 21.72 -12.22 -12.22
CA SER A 183 22.78 -11.73 -13.12
C SER A 183 23.23 -10.33 -12.69
N ASP A 184 24.50 -9.99 -12.99
CA ASP A 184 25.01 -8.64 -12.67
C ASP A 184 24.17 -7.53 -13.33
N SER A 185 23.67 -7.77 -14.56
CA SER A 185 22.82 -6.82 -15.27
C SER A 185 21.47 -6.60 -14.57
N GLN A 186 20.83 -7.65 -14.07
CA GLN A 186 19.59 -7.52 -13.30
C GLN A 186 19.80 -6.79 -11.97
N TYR A 187 20.87 -7.16 -11.24
CA TYR A 187 21.21 -6.47 -10.00
C TYR A 187 21.47 -4.97 -10.25
N GLN A 188 22.27 -4.63 -11.28
CA GLN A 188 22.54 -3.25 -11.64
C GLN A 188 21.27 -2.49 -12.05
N MET A 189 20.34 -3.14 -12.73
CA MET A 189 19.09 -2.51 -13.14
C MET A 189 18.19 -2.19 -11.95
N PHE A 190 17.97 -3.15 -11.04
CA PHE A 190 16.91 -3.06 -10.05
C PHE A 190 17.38 -2.60 -8.66
N PHE A 191 18.64 -2.85 -8.27
CA PHE A 191 19.02 -2.78 -6.87
C PHE A 191 20.24 -1.90 -6.56
N LYS A 192 21.09 -1.57 -7.54
CA LYS A 192 22.34 -0.85 -7.30
C LYS A 192 22.16 0.46 -6.54
N ASN A 193 21.14 1.23 -6.90
CA ASN A 193 20.92 2.56 -6.33
C ASN A 193 20.53 2.50 -4.85
N ILE A 194 19.98 1.37 -4.41
CA ILE A 194 19.48 1.20 -3.05
C ILE A 194 20.45 0.42 -2.18
N TYR A 195 20.92 -0.75 -2.67
CA TYR A 195 21.71 -1.65 -1.83
C TYR A 195 23.21 -1.55 -2.05
N GLY A 196 23.66 -0.83 -3.06
CA GLY A 196 25.06 -0.58 -3.39
C GLY A 196 25.43 -0.99 -4.80
N ASP A 197 26.30 -0.18 -5.42
CA ASP A 197 26.80 -0.41 -6.78
C ASP A 197 27.86 -1.51 -6.79
N ASN A 198 27.97 -2.23 -7.93
CA ASN A 198 28.97 -3.25 -8.21
C ASN A 198 29.07 -4.41 -7.20
N LEU A 199 28.05 -4.66 -6.38
CA LEU A 199 27.99 -5.81 -5.49
C LEU A 199 27.73 -7.09 -6.28
N LYS A 200 28.44 -8.16 -5.92
CA LYS A 200 28.37 -9.47 -6.58
C LYS A 200 28.17 -10.58 -5.56
N ALA A 201 27.42 -11.60 -6.00
CA ALA A 201 27.18 -12.80 -5.20
C ALA A 201 26.81 -12.45 -3.74
N GLU A 202 27.44 -13.04 -2.75
CA GLU A 202 27.16 -12.88 -1.33
C GLU A 202 27.33 -11.45 -0.82
N ALA A 203 28.14 -10.61 -1.49
CA ALA A 203 28.28 -9.19 -1.12
C ALA A 203 26.97 -8.40 -1.30
N ARG A 204 26.02 -8.89 -2.13
CA ARG A 204 24.67 -8.30 -2.30
C ARG A 204 23.83 -8.39 -1.04
N ILE A 205 24.14 -9.35 -0.13
CA ILE A 205 23.50 -9.46 1.18
C ILE A 205 24.14 -8.46 2.14
N SER A 206 24.07 -7.19 1.74
CA SER A 206 24.62 -6.05 2.46
C SER A 206 23.83 -5.74 3.74
N GLN A 207 24.37 -4.86 4.59
CA GLN A 207 23.62 -4.39 5.78
C GLN A 207 22.34 -3.67 5.39
N THR A 208 22.37 -2.89 4.29
CA THR A 208 21.16 -2.20 3.78
C THR A 208 20.12 -3.23 3.30
N TRP A 209 20.53 -4.26 2.57
CA TRP A 209 19.63 -5.35 2.20
C TRP A 209 18.94 -5.95 3.44
N LYS A 210 19.72 -6.36 4.44
CA LYS A 210 19.19 -6.96 5.67
C LYS A 210 18.28 -6.02 6.44
N ALA A 211 18.56 -4.72 6.42
CA ALA A 211 17.78 -3.71 7.14
C ALA A 211 16.39 -3.46 6.52
N TYR A 212 16.18 -3.81 5.26
CA TYR A 212 14.93 -3.55 4.55
C TYR A 212 14.20 -4.80 4.07
N SER A 213 14.89 -5.94 3.89
CA SER A 213 14.25 -7.17 3.43
C SER A 213 13.20 -7.67 4.41
N PRO A 214 11.93 -7.87 3.98
CA PRO A 214 10.88 -8.39 4.85
C PRO A 214 11.24 -9.72 5.51
N LEU A 215 11.97 -10.61 4.80
CA LEU A 215 12.43 -11.89 5.34
C LEU A 215 13.46 -11.73 6.48
N HIS A 216 14.26 -10.67 6.47
CA HIS A 216 15.15 -10.34 7.59
C HIS A 216 14.42 -9.59 8.69
N LEU A 217 13.49 -8.70 8.35
CA LEU A 217 12.76 -7.87 9.31
C LEU A 217 11.89 -8.71 10.25
N ILE A 218 11.24 -9.78 9.78
CA ILE A 218 10.45 -10.66 10.66
C ILE A 218 11.30 -11.34 11.76
N HIS A 219 12.62 -11.46 11.57
CA HIS A 219 13.55 -12.00 12.56
C HIS A 219 14.25 -10.92 13.40
N SER A 220 14.46 -9.72 12.86
CA SER A 220 15.20 -8.65 13.52
C SER A 220 14.31 -7.71 14.34
N VAL A 221 13.04 -7.52 13.94
CA VAL A 221 12.05 -6.78 14.71
C VAL A 221 11.35 -7.75 15.67
N SER A 222 11.21 -7.36 16.92
CA SER A 222 10.57 -8.25 17.90
C SER A 222 9.11 -8.54 17.52
N ALA A 223 8.69 -9.80 17.66
CA ALA A 223 7.31 -10.21 17.38
C ALA A 223 6.28 -9.38 18.19
N GLU A 224 6.65 -8.93 19.40
CA GLU A 224 5.79 -8.07 20.22
C GLU A 224 5.46 -6.73 19.55
N LYS A 225 6.45 -6.09 18.91
CA LYS A 225 6.23 -4.85 18.13
C LYS A 225 5.36 -5.11 16.91
N LEU A 226 5.54 -6.24 16.24
CA LEU A 226 4.77 -6.60 15.04
C LEU A 226 3.32 -6.99 15.35
N LYS A 227 2.99 -7.43 16.57
CA LYS A 227 1.60 -7.73 16.98
C LYS A 227 0.63 -6.55 16.87
N GLY A 228 1.14 -5.32 16.87
CA GLY A 228 0.34 -4.11 16.68
C GLY A 228 -0.17 -3.91 15.26
N ILE A 229 0.39 -4.64 14.30
CA ILE A 229 0.10 -4.51 12.87
C ILE A 229 -0.68 -5.74 12.39
N ARG A 230 -1.75 -5.52 11.63
CA ARG A 230 -2.45 -6.57 10.89
C ARG A 230 -1.84 -6.68 9.50
N PHE A 231 -1.41 -7.86 9.11
CA PHE A 231 -0.78 -8.11 7.80
C PHE A 231 -1.72 -8.89 6.89
N TYR A 232 -1.84 -8.44 5.64
CA TYR A 232 -2.49 -9.15 4.54
C TYR A 232 -1.49 -9.26 3.40
N ILE A 233 -1.18 -10.49 3.00
CA ILE A 233 -0.22 -10.81 1.95
C ILE A 233 -0.96 -11.59 0.87
N ASP A 234 -0.87 -11.16 -0.38
CA ASP A 234 -1.57 -11.77 -1.51
C ASP A 234 -0.62 -11.86 -2.70
N CYS A 235 -0.48 -13.05 -3.28
CA CYS A 235 0.39 -13.30 -4.44
C CYS A 235 -0.26 -14.32 -5.36
N GLY A 236 -0.20 -14.07 -6.68
CA GLY A 236 -0.70 -15.00 -7.68
C GLY A 236 0.06 -16.31 -7.69
N ASP A 237 -0.61 -17.43 -8.01
CA ASP A 237 0.02 -18.74 -8.11
C ASP A 237 1.00 -18.84 -9.30
N ASP A 238 0.76 -18.04 -10.35
CA ASP A 238 1.64 -17.92 -11.53
C ASP A 238 2.51 -16.64 -11.49
N ASP A 239 2.58 -15.93 -10.35
CA ASP A 239 3.42 -14.75 -10.17
C ASP A 239 4.88 -15.15 -9.94
N PHE A 240 5.83 -14.53 -10.64
CA PHE A 240 7.27 -14.85 -10.48
C PHE A 240 7.82 -14.51 -9.09
N LEU A 241 7.10 -13.71 -8.28
CA LEU A 241 7.47 -13.40 -6.89
C LEU A 241 6.88 -14.38 -5.86
N TYR A 242 6.27 -15.48 -6.32
CA TYR A 242 5.63 -16.48 -5.45
C TYR A 242 6.56 -17.02 -4.35
N LYS A 243 7.85 -17.23 -4.66
CA LYS A 243 8.83 -17.83 -3.73
C LYS A 243 9.02 -16.95 -2.50
N GLY A 244 9.38 -15.69 -2.69
CA GLY A 244 9.61 -14.75 -1.58
C GLY A 244 8.36 -14.53 -0.72
N ASN A 245 7.18 -14.41 -1.36
CA ASN A 245 5.92 -14.26 -0.63
C ASN A 245 5.55 -15.53 0.18
N SER A 246 5.79 -16.72 -0.38
CA SER A 246 5.59 -17.98 0.34
C SER A 246 6.56 -18.14 1.52
N LEU A 247 7.84 -17.81 1.33
CA LEU A 247 8.84 -17.83 2.40
C LEU A 247 8.49 -16.84 3.53
N LEU A 248 7.98 -15.67 3.19
CA LEU A 248 7.51 -14.70 4.18
C LEU A 248 6.34 -15.28 5.00
N HIS A 249 5.35 -15.89 4.34
CA HIS A 249 4.25 -16.59 5.01
C HIS A 249 4.77 -17.67 5.98
N ILE A 250 5.65 -18.54 5.52
CA ILE A 250 6.24 -19.62 6.34
C ILE A 250 6.96 -19.01 7.56
N GLY A 251 7.86 -18.03 7.34
CA GLY A 251 8.60 -17.37 8.41
C GLY A 251 7.72 -16.68 9.44
N MET A 252 6.67 -15.97 8.99
CA MET A 252 5.71 -15.36 9.91
C MET A 252 4.92 -16.40 10.71
N ARG A 253 4.57 -17.54 10.11
CA ARG A 253 3.91 -18.67 10.83
C ARG A 253 4.83 -19.26 11.88
N ASP A 254 6.09 -19.52 11.56
CA ASP A 254 7.08 -20.08 12.48
C ASP A 254 7.32 -19.16 13.69
N LEU A 255 7.30 -17.85 13.45
CA LEU A 255 7.46 -16.82 14.49
C LEU A 255 6.15 -16.43 15.20
N SER A 256 5.04 -17.10 14.88
CA SER A 256 3.70 -16.79 15.44
C SER A 256 3.26 -15.33 15.22
N ILE A 257 3.69 -14.72 14.09
CA ILE A 257 3.23 -13.40 13.66
C ILE A 257 1.90 -13.59 12.93
N ALA A 258 0.83 -13.02 13.48
CA ALA A 258 -0.51 -13.13 12.92
C ALA A 258 -0.60 -12.41 11.56
N HIS A 259 -1.09 -13.08 10.53
CA HIS A 259 -1.29 -12.52 9.20
C HIS A 259 -2.32 -13.32 8.40
N GLU A 260 -2.88 -12.69 7.38
CA GLU A 260 -3.61 -13.39 6.33
C GLU A 260 -2.71 -13.59 5.11
N TYR A 261 -2.78 -14.79 4.52
CA TYR A 261 -2.07 -15.12 3.28
C TYR A 261 -3.05 -15.66 2.26
N ARG A 262 -3.05 -15.05 1.08
CA ARG A 262 -3.91 -15.44 -0.03
C ARG A 262 -3.06 -15.81 -1.25
N VAL A 263 -3.42 -16.94 -1.85
CA VAL A 263 -2.91 -17.36 -3.17
C VAL A 263 -4.12 -17.55 -4.06
N ARG A 264 -4.18 -16.79 -5.14
CA ARG A 264 -5.27 -16.83 -6.12
C ARG A 264 -4.69 -17.08 -7.49
N ASN A 265 -5.49 -17.66 -8.40
CA ASN A 265 -5.10 -17.80 -9.80
C ASN A 265 -4.81 -16.43 -10.41
N GLY A 266 -3.59 -16.25 -10.95
CA GLY A 266 -3.18 -15.04 -11.62
C GLY A 266 -1.67 -14.78 -11.62
N THR A 267 -1.28 -13.79 -12.40
CA THR A 267 0.10 -13.41 -12.67
C THR A 267 0.42 -12.02 -12.10
N HIS A 268 1.61 -11.49 -12.43
CA HIS A 268 2.08 -10.17 -11.99
C HIS A 268 1.49 -9.07 -12.87
N GLU A 269 0.19 -8.77 -12.70
CA GLU A 269 -0.53 -7.83 -13.58
C GLU A 269 -1.65 -7.05 -12.90
N TRP A 270 -2.09 -5.94 -13.50
CA TRP A 270 -3.11 -5.06 -12.96
C TRP A 270 -4.46 -5.73 -12.74
N SER A 271 -4.86 -6.68 -13.58
CA SER A 271 -6.11 -7.43 -13.42
C SER A 271 -6.15 -8.21 -12.11
N TYR A 272 -4.99 -8.73 -11.67
CA TYR A 272 -4.81 -9.41 -10.39
C TYR A 272 -4.87 -8.39 -9.23
N TRP A 273 -4.12 -7.29 -9.33
CA TRP A 273 -4.00 -6.31 -8.26
C TRP A 273 -5.28 -5.52 -8.01
N ARG A 274 -6.11 -5.24 -9.03
CA ARG A 274 -7.43 -4.62 -8.82
C ARG A 274 -8.31 -5.45 -7.87
N LYS A 275 -8.36 -6.77 -8.05
CA LYS A 275 -9.06 -7.67 -7.12
C LYS A 275 -8.41 -7.67 -5.74
N GLY A 276 -7.08 -7.77 -5.70
CA GLY A 276 -6.31 -7.74 -4.46
C GLY A 276 -6.50 -6.45 -3.67
N LEU A 277 -6.57 -5.30 -4.35
CA LEU A 277 -6.83 -4.01 -3.71
C LEU A 277 -8.21 -3.96 -3.06
N SER A 278 -9.26 -4.45 -3.76
CA SER A 278 -10.60 -4.53 -3.19
C SER A 278 -10.62 -5.33 -1.89
N ASP A 279 -10.05 -6.53 -1.91
CA ASP A 279 -9.97 -7.40 -0.72
C ASP A 279 -9.10 -6.75 0.38
N GLY A 280 -7.99 -6.12 0.00
CA GLY A 280 -7.10 -5.41 0.90
C GLY A 280 -7.75 -4.20 1.58
N LEU A 281 -8.57 -3.42 0.86
CA LEU A 281 -9.30 -2.29 1.44
C LEU A 281 -10.40 -2.77 2.41
N ILE A 282 -11.05 -3.90 2.13
CA ILE A 282 -11.98 -4.53 3.07
C ILE A 282 -11.25 -4.92 4.35
N PHE A 283 -10.11 -5.60 4.23
CA PHE A 283 -9.28 -5.98 5.37
C PHE A 283 -8.81 -4.77 6.21
N ILE A 284 -8.40 -3.67 5.56
CA ILE A 284 -8.07 -2.40 6.21
C ILE A 284 -9.30 -1.83 6.93
N GLY A 285 -10.45 -1.84 6.26
CA GLY A 285 -11.71 -1.29 6.76
C GLY A 285 -12.18 -1.92 8.05
N GLU A 286 -11.96 -3.21 8.27
CA GLU A 286 -12.27 -3.89 9.53
C GLU A 286 -11.59 -3.22 10.75
N LYS A 287 -10.40 -2.66 10.57
CA LYS A 287 -9.69 -1.91 11.62
C LYS A 287 -10.24 -0.50 11.77
N PHE A 288 -10.62 0.14 10.66
CA PHE A 288 -11.12 1.52 10.66
C PHE A 288 -12.52 1.69 11.22
N HIS A 289 -13.33 0.63 11.23
CA HIS A 289 -14.68 0.60 11.83
C HIS A 289 -14.68 0.50 13.37
N ARG A 290 -13.55 0.22 14.01
CA ARG A 290 -13.45 -0.02 15.45
C ARG A 290 -13.14 1.24 16.24
#